data_37c68ba16f21c2abf390a3f83c11d8d5
#
_entry.id   37c68ba16f21c2abf390a3f83c11d8d5
#
_cell.length_a   1.000
_cell.length_b   1.000
_cell.length_c   1.000
_cell.angle_alpha   90.00
_cell.angle_beta   90.00
_cell.angle_gamma   90.00
#
_symmetry.space_group_name_H-M   'P 1'
#
loop_
_entity.id
_entity.type
_entity.pdbx_description
1 polymer ?
#
loop_
_entity_poly.entity_id
_entity_poly.type
_entity_poly.pdbx_seq_one_letter_code
_entity_poly.pdbx_strand_id
1 'polypeptide(L)'
;MARSPVTPEELIARHGLEPLPFEGGRFRQTWAGPPDTASGHPTGTAIIMLLTSAAGDFSALHRLPTDEVWHFYQGDPLDLLLLHPDGTDELRILGDGDGEEFQLVVRAGTWMGARVRDGGEWSLFGTTMAPGFLESDYEGGDPDVLAARYPQQAELIRRLCRV
;
A
#
# COMPACT_ATOMS: atom_id res chain seq x y z
N MET A 1 17.50 20.50 20.15
CA MET A 1 18.39 19.73 19.27
C MET A 1 17.53 19.11 18.18
N ALA A 2 17.75 19.43 16.92
CA ALA A 2 17.10 18.75 15.81
C ALA A 2 17.58 17.30 15.80
N ARG A 3 16.66 16.35 15.79
CA ARG A 3 16.99 14.93 15.58
C ARG A 3 17.62 14.81 14.21
N SER A 4 18.72 14.06 14.10
CA SER A 4 19.27 13.68 12.79
C SER A 4 18.16 13.04 11.95
N PRO A 5 18.12 13.29 10.65
CA PRO A 5 17.12 12.67 9.79
C PRO A 5 17.24 11.15 9.90
N VAL A 6 16.11 10.48 10.13
CA VAL A 6 16.03 9.02 10.22
C VAL A 6 16.20 8.44 8.81
N THR A 7 17.01 7.39 8.68
CA THR A 7 17.20 6.71 7.39
C THR A 7 16.28 5.50 7.23
N PRO A 8 16.00 5.05 5.99
CA PRO A 8 15.28 3.81 5.74
C PRO A 8 15.88 2.60 6.47
N GLU A 9 17.20 2.49 6.50
CA GLU A 9 17.92 1.38 7.16
C GLU A 9 17.66 1.37 8.68
N GLU A 10 17.65 2.56 9.30
CA GLU A 10 17.33 2.69 10.72
C GLU A 10 15.88 2.30 11.01
N LEU A 11 14.94 2.63 10.12
CA LEU A 11 13.53 2.24 10.25
C LEU A 11 13.36 0.73 10.07
N ILE A 12 14.02 0.14 9.08
CA ILE A 12 14.01 -1.32 8.86
C ILE A 12 14.50 -2.06 10.10
N ALA A 13 15.63 -1.63 10.66
CA ALA A 13 16.18 -2.24 11.88
C ALA A 13 15.28 -2.02 13.10
N ARG A 14 14.79 -0.79 13.30
CA ARG A 14 13.95 -0.41 14.44
C ARG A 14 12.64 -1.16 14.48
N HIS A 15 11.99 -1.34 13.33
CA HIS A 15 10.67 -1.95 13.24
C HIS A 15 10.71 -3.41 12.81
N GLY A 16 11.90 -3.98 12.55
CA GLY A 16 12.05 -5.37 12.11
C GLY A 16 11.35 -5.65 10.78
N LEU A 17 11.52 -4.75 9.80
CA LEU A 17 10.84 -4.86 8.52
C LEU A 17 11.55 -5.84 7.60
N GLU A 18 10.77 -6.68 6.93
CA GLU A 18 11.23 -7.69 5.98
C GLU A 18 10.62 -7.43 4.60
N PRO A 19 11.24 -7.93 3.52
CA PRO A 19 10.64 -7.83 2.19
C PRO A 19 9.24 -8.44 2.15
N LEU A 20 8.28 -7.72 1.54
CA LEU A 20 6.93 -8.22 1.31
C LEU A 20 6.89 -8.92 -0.06
N PRO A 21 6.69 -10.25 -0.10
CA PRO A 21 6.61 -10.97 -1.37
C PRO A 21 5.43 -10.49 -2.23
N PHE A 22 5.60 -10.54 -3.54
CA PHE A 22 4.62 -10.20 -4.59
C PHE A 22 4.24 -8.72 -4.66
N GLU A 23 3.80 -8.13 -3.56
CA GLU A 23 3.41 -6.73 -3.51
C GLU A 23 4.61 -5.79 -3.61
N GLY A 24 5.66 -6.04 -2.83
CA GLY A 24 6.85 -5.20 -2.73
C GLY A 24 6.90 -4.34 -1.50
N GLY A 25 7.99 -3.59 -1.36
CA GLY A 25 8.30 -2.85 -0.15
C GLY A 25 8.77 -3.74 1.00
N ARG A 26 8.86 -3.16 2.19
CA ARG A 26 9.20 -3.87 3.42
C ARG A 26 8.09 -3.70 4.44
N PHE A 27 7.84 -4.74 5.21
CA PHE A 27 6.71 -4.78 6.14
C PHE A 27 7.00 -5.58 7.40
N ARG A 28 6.18 -5.37 8.40
CA ARG A 28 5.99 -6.28 9.54
C ARG A 28 4.53 -6.31 9.92
N GLN A 29 3.97 -7.50 10.08
CA GLN A 29 2.65 -7.64 10.70
C GLN A 29 2.78 -7.42 12.21
N THR A 30 2.10 -6.40 12.71
CA THR A 30 2.13 -6.04 14.13
C THR A 30 1.01 -6.67 14.93
N TRP A 31 -0.07 -7.05 14.25
CA TRP A 31 -1.22 -7.68 14.89
C TRP A 31 -2.00 -8.54 13.90
N ALA A 32 -2.48 -9.68 14.39
CA ALA A 32 -3.49 -10.51 13.77
C ALA A 32 -4.43 -11.01 14.88
N GLY A 33 -5.71 -10.70 14.75
CA GLY A 33 -6.74 -11.16 15.69
C GLY A 33 -7.03 -12.65 15.53
N PRO A 34 -7.77 -13.27 16.46
CA PRO A 34 -8.16 -14.67 16.33
C PRO A 34 -8.96 -14.89 15.04
N PRO A 35 -8.81 -16.05 14.40
CA PRO A 35 -9.53 -16.34 13.17
C PRO A 35 -11.02 -16.54 13.41
N ASP A 36 -11.82 -16.03 12.50
CA ASP A 36 -13.23 -16.37 12.39
C ASP A 36 -13.38 -17.85 11.97
N THR A 37 -14.22 -18.60 12.68
CA THR A 37 -14.36 -20.04 12.45
C THR A 37 -15.06 -20.40 11.15
N ALA A 38 -15.85 -19.47 10.58
CA ALA A 38 -16.58 -19.70 9.34
C ALA A 38 -15.74 -19.36 8.10
N SER A 39 -15.01 -18.25 8.13
CA SER A 39 -14.25 -17.74 6.98
C SER A 39 -12.75 -18.05 7.03
N GLY A 40 -12.20 -18.31 8.21
CA GLY A 40 -10.76 -18.48 8.44
C GLY A 40 -10.00 -17.17 8.44
N HIS A 41 -10.64 -16.02 8.16
CA HIS A 41 -9.97 -14.72 8.23
C HIS A 41 -9.68 -14.34 9.68
N PRO A 42 -8.52 -13.73 9.96
CA PRO A 42 -8.33 -13.03 11.23
C PRO A 42 -9.45 -12.02 11.43
N THR A 43 -9.86 -11.78 12.67
CA THR A 43 -10.86 -10.73 12.96
C THR A 43 -10.35 -9.33 12.57
N GLY A 44 -9.05 -9.16 12.52
CA GLY A 44 -8.39 -7.99 11.96
C GLY A 44 -6.90 -8.24 11.84
N THR A 45 -6.25 -7.41 11.03
CA THR A 45 -4.78 -7.39 10.87
C THR A 45 -4.27 -5.96 10.81
N ALA A 46 -3.03 -5.77 11.25
CA ALA A 46 -2.32 -4.50 11.12
C ALA A 46 -0.88 -4.76 10.69
N ILE A 47 -0.38 -3.96 9.75
CA ILE A 47 1.00 -3.99 9.30
C ILE A 47 1.61 -2.59 9.33
N ILE A 48 2.92 -2.54 9.52
CA ILE A 48 3.76 -1.37 9.22
C ILE A 48 4.46 -1.65 7.90
N MET A 49 4.54 -0.65 7.02
CA MET A 49 5.21 -0.73 5.73
C MET A 49 6.16 0.43 5.51
N LEU A 50 7.20 0.17 4.74
CA LEU A 50 8.17 1.16 4.25
C LEU A 50 8.33 1.00 2.74
N LEU A 51 8.19 2.09 2.03
CA LEU A 51 8.58 2.22 0.63
C LEU A 51 9.67 3.30 0.50
N THR A 52 10.56 3.11 -0.45
CA THR A 52 11.58 4.09 -0.83
C THR A 52 11.40 4.53 -2.28
N SER A 53 12.12 5.58 -2.67
CA SER A 53 12.15 6.04 -4.07
C SER A 53 13.09 5.22 -4.97
N ALA A 54 13.72 4.17 -4.44
CA ALA A 54 14.57 3.29 -5.23
C ALA A 54 13.79 2.64 -6.38
N ALA A 55 14.45 2.45 -7.51
CA ALA A 55 13.83 1.82 -8.66
C ALA A 55 13.29 0.41 -8.32
N GLY A 56 12.02 0.17 -8.65
CA GLY A 56 11.36 -1.10 -8.36
C GLY A 56 10.80 -1.24 -6.95
N ASP A 57 10.96 -0.24 -6.09
CA ASP A 57 10.41 -0.24 -4.73
C ASP A 57 9.05 0.48 -4.72
N PHE A 58 7.99 -0.30 -4.84
CA PHE A 58 6.61 0.18 -4.84
C PHE A 58 5.67 -0.94 -4.35
N SER A 59 4.48 -0.55 -3.89
CA SER A 59 3.37 -1.49 -3.65
C SER A 59 2.67 -1.75 -4.97
N ALA A 60 2.79 -2.98 -5.48
CA ALA A 60 2.23 -3.37 -6.77
C ALA A 60 0.70 -3.31 -6.75
N LEU A 61 0.10 -2.96 -7.88
CA LEU A 61 -1.35 -2.96 -8.04
C LEU A 61 -1.93 -4.34 -7.71
N HIS A 62 -2.83 -4.34 -6.73
CA HIS A 62 -3.52 -5.52 -6.23
C HIS A 62 -4.91 -5.15 -5.75
N ARG A 63 -5.77 -6.14 -5.60
CA ARG A 63 -7.07 -5.94 -4.98
C ARG A 63 -7.36 -7.02 -3.95
N LEU A 64 -8.20 -6.65 -2.98
CA LEU A 64 -8.60 -7.48 -1.87
C LEU A 64 -10.13 -7.53 -1.77
N PRO A 65 -10.72 -8.61 -1.25
CA PRO A 65 -12.17 -8.74 -1.10
C PRO A 65 -12.71 -8.02 0.13
N THR A 66 -11.87 -7.33 0.90
CA THR A 66 -12.21 -6.61 2.13
C THR A 66 -11.69 -5.19 2.10
N ASP A 67 -12.30 -4.28 2.88
CA ASP A 67 -11.83 -2.91 3.00
C ASP A 67 -10.45 -2.87 3.69
N GLU A 68 -9.60 -1.96 3.24
CA GLU A 68 -8.29 -1.71 3.84
C GLU A 68 -8.15 -0.24 4.19
N VAL A 69 -7.70 0.07 5.39
CA VAL A 69 -7.44 1.43 5.85
C VAL A 69 -5.94 1.69 5.80
N TRP A 70 -5.54 2.70 5.05
CA TRP A 70 -4.15 3.17 4.94
C TRP A 70 -3.92 4.32 5.91
N HIS A 71 -2.76 4.29 6.59
CA HIS A 71 -2.38 5.27 7.62
C HIS A 71 -0.99 5.81 7.33
N PHE A 72 -0.85 7.11 7.18
CA PHE A 72 0.46 7.76 7.09
C PHE A 72 1.10 7.87 8.48
N TYR A 73 2.39 7.58 8.58
CA TYR A 73 3.12 7.71 9.85
C TYR A 73 4.25 8.73 9.78
N GLN A 74 5.13 8.63 8.77
CA GLN A 74 6.32 9.49 8.72
C GLN A 74 6.95 9.47 7.33
N GLY A 75 7.69 10.52 7.00
CA GLY A 75 8.48 10.63 5.77
C GLY A 75 7.78 11.43 4.70
N ASP A 76 7.98 11.03 3.46
CA ASP A 76 7.42 11.70 2.28
C ASP A 76 6.06 11.12 1.89
N PRO A 77 5.21 11.88 1.20
CA PRO A 77 3.90 11.40 0.80
C PRO A 77 3.98 10.27 -0.22
N LEU A 78 2.92 9.43 -0.21
CA LEU A 78 2.70 8.38 -1.21
C LEU A 78 1.68 8.84 -2.25
N ASP A 79 1.96 8.56 -3.51
CA ASP A 79 0.93 8.47 -4.54
C ASP A 79 0.24 7.11 -4.39
N LEU A 80 -1.07 7.12 -4.17
CA LEU A 80 -1.92 5.94 -4.08
C LEU A 80 -2.91 5.95 -5.25
N LEU A 81 -2.68 5.06 -6.22
CA LEU A 81 -3.56 4.87 -7.36
C LEU A 81 -4.70 3.93 -7.00
N LEU A 82 -5.93 4.38 -7.22
CA LEU A 82 -7.15 3.61 -7.01
C LEU A 82 -7.89 3.43 -8.33
N LEU A 83 -8.19 2.18 -8.67
CA LEU A 83 -8.98 1.82 -9.86
C LEU A 83 -10.26 1.13 -9.38
N HIS A 84 -11.38 1.80 -9.56
CA HIS A 84 -12.66 1.38 -9.00
C HIS A 84 -13.40 0.37 -9.89
N PRO A 85 -14.25 -0.50 -9.30
CA PRO A 85 -15.02 -1.49 -10.06
C PRO A 85 -15.97 -0.89 -11.11
N ASP A 86 -16.41 0.36 -10.91
CA ASP A 86 -17.29 1.07 -11.85
C ASP A 86 -16.56 1.64 -13.08
N GLY A 87 -15.23 1.46 -13.18
CA GLY A 87 -14.41 1.95 -14.28
C GLY A 87 -13.84 3.34 -14.06
N THR A 88 -14.13 3.98 -12.93
CA THR A 88 -13.49 5.24 -12.56
C THR A 88 -12.13 5.01 -11.89
N ASP A 89 -11.29 6.01 -11.93
CA ASP A 89 -9.97 5.99 -11.31
C ASP A 89 -9.69 7.29 -10.57
N GLU A 90 -8.78 7.25 -9.61
CA GLU A 90 -8.30 8.44 -8.91
C GLU A 90 -6.89 8.21 -8.37
N LEU A 91 -6.14 9.30 -8.29
CA LEU A 91 -4.85 9.34 -7.59
C LEU A 91 -5.03 10.12 -6.30
N ARG A 92 -4.83 9.44 -5.17
CA ARG A 92 -4.89 10.02 -3.83
C ARG A 92 -3.48 10.19 -3.30
N ILE A 93 -3.29 11.15 -2.41
CA ILE A 93 -1.99 11.40 -1.79
C ILE A 93 -2.12 11.13 -0.30
N LEU A 94 -1.39 10.12 0.17
CA LEU A 94 -1.29 9.79 1.59
C LEU A 94 -0.10 10.53 2.19
N GLY A 95 -0.33 11.42 3.15
CA GLY A 95 0.69 12.26 3.74
C GLY A 95 0.12 13.19 4.81
N ASP A 96 0.91 14.15 5.27
CA ASP A 96 0.55 15.10 6.33
C ASP A 96 0.56 16.57 5.88
N GLY A 97 0.73 16.83 4.58
CA GLY A 97 0.71 18.17 3.99
C GLY A 97 -0.68 18.64 3.59
N ASP A 98 -0.76 19.89 3.14
CA ASP A 98 -1.99 20.48 2.63
C ASP A 98 -2.51 19.71 1.39
N GLY A 99 -3.75 19.28 1.45
CA GLY A 99 -4.37 18.49 0.38
C GLY A 99 -3.98 17.00 0.38
N GLU A 100 -3.21 16.56 1.36
CA GLU A 100 -2.85 15.17 1.56
C GLU A 100 -3.76 14.53 2.62
N GLU A 101 -3.90 13.22 2.56
CA GLU A 101 -4.74 12.47 3.48
C GLU A 101 -3.90 11.67 4.47
N PHE A 102 -4.16 11.88 5.74
CA PHE A 102 -3.50 11.17 6.83
C PHE A 102 -3.97 9.70 6.95
N GLN A 103 -5.22 9.48 6.58
CA GLN A 103 -5.87 8.18 6.63
C GLN A 103 -6.84 8.05 5.45
N LEU A 104 -6.85 6.88 4.82
CA LEU A 104 -7.64 6.66 3.62
C LEU A 104 -8.20 5.23 3.62
N VAL A 105 -9.48 5.10 3.31
CA VAL A 105 -10.15 3.80 3.17
C VAL A 105 -10.18 3.39 1.71
N VAL A 106 -9.59 2.24 1.41
CA VAL A 106 -9.73 1.57 0.12
C VAL A 106 -10.82 0.51 0.24
N ARG A 107 -11.88 0.67 -0.53
CA ARG A 107 -13.01 -0.26 -0.49
C ARG A 107 -12.68 -1.60 -1.13
N ALA A 108 -13.31 -2.65 -0.62
CA ALA A 108 -13.24 -3.98 -1.20
C ALA A 108 -13.45 -3.97 -2.72
N GLY A 109 -12.64 -4.72 -3.46
CA GLY A 109 -12.72 -4.82 -4.91
C GLY A 109 -12.08 -3.67 -5.69
N THR A 110 -11.53 -2.66 -5.02
CA THR A 110 -10.77 -1.57 -5.67
C THR A 110 -9.32 -2.00 -5.84
N TRP A 111 -8.78 -1.85 -7.05
CA TRP A 111 -7.34 -2.01 -7.28
C TRP A 111 -6.59 -0.86 -6.64
N MET A 112 -5.51 -1.16 -5.93
CA MET A 112 -4.68 -0.19 -5.25
C MET A 112 -3.20 -0.48 -5.49
N GLY A 113 -2.44 0.56 -5.71
CA GLY A 113 -0.99 0.51 -5.83
C GLY A 113 -0.38 1.84 -5.40
N ALA A 114 0.82 1.80 -4.84
CA ALA A 114 1.42 2.97 -4.24
C ALA A 114 2.92 3.07 -4.52
N ARG A 115 3.40 4.30 -4.57
CA ARG A 115 4.83 4.62 -4.64
C ARG A 115 5.12 5.88 -3.86
N VAL A 116 6.37 6.06 -3.48
CA VAL A 116 6.82 7.36 -2.95
C VAL A 116 6.65 8.41 -4.04
N ARG A 117 6.03 9.54 -3.67
CA ARG A 117 5.79 10.65 -4.59
C ARG A 117 7.10 11.21 -5.13
N ASP A 118 7.11 11.65 -6.38
CA ASP A 118 8.28 12.23 -7.02
C ASP A 118 8.86 13.38 -6.18
N GLY A 119 10.17 13.34 -5.94
CA GLY A 119 10.89 14.27 -5.08
C GLY A 119 11.04 13.81 -3.63
N GLY A 120 10.35 12.74 -3.22
CA GLY A 120 10.52 12.12 -1.92
C GLY A 120 11.57 11.02 -1.91
N GLU A 121 11.99 10.61 -0.74
CA GLU A 121 12.98 9.56 -0.54
C GLU A 121 12.40 8.28 0.04
N TRP A 122 11.53 8.39 1.05
CA TRP A 122 10.89 7.25 1.70
C TRP A 122 9.60 7.63 2.41
N SER A 123 8.72 6.65 2.59
CA SER A 123 7.48 6.80 3.34
C SER A 123 7.25 5.61 4.27
N LEU A 124 6.98 5.89 5.53
CA LEU A 124 6.55 4.93 6.54
C LEU A 124 5.05 5.07 6.74
N PHE A 125 4.34 3.99 6.54
CA PHE A 125 2.89 3.96 6.65
C PHE A 125 2.44 2.59 7.18
N GLY A 126 1.16 2.41 7.33
CA GLY A 126 0.61 1.11 7.72
C GLY A 126 -0.75 0.89 7.13
N THR A 127 -1.21 -0.35 7.19
CA THR A 127 -2.57 -0.68 6.80
C THR A 127 -3.23 -1.56 7.85
N THR A 128 -4.54 -1.40 7.99
CA THR A 128 -5.38 -2.21 8.88
C THR A 128 -6.59 -2.73 8.13
N MET A 129 -6.99 -3.94 8.46
CA MET A 129 -8.13 -4.62 7.87
C MET A 129 -8.99 -5.30 8.92
N ALA A 130 -10.30 -5.27 8.73
CA ALA A 130 -11.28 -6.05 9.49
C ALA A 130 -12.47 -6.39 8.56
N PRO A 131 -12.65 -7.65 8.17
CA PRO A 131 -11.82 -8.85 8.42
C PRO A 131 -10.36 -8.69 8.01
N GLY A 132 -9.47 -9.46 8.65
CA GLY A 132 -8.04 -9.36 8.42
C GLY A 132 -7.57 -9.98 7.11
N PHE A 133 -6.31 -9.75 6.79
CA PHE A 133 -5.66 -10.23 5.57
C PHE A 133 -5.42 -11.74 5.60
N LEU A 134 -5.70 -12.39 4.46
CA LEU A 134 -5.22 -13.73 4.11
C LEU A 134 -4.44 -13.65 2.80
N GLU A 135 -3.32 -14.33 2.73
CA GLU A 135 -2.49 -14.37 1.51
C GLU A 135 -3.26 -14.89 0.30
N SER A 136 -4.17 -15.84 0.51
CA SER A 136 -5.05 -16.39 -0.53
C SER A 136 -6.01 -15.37 -1.14
N ASP A 137 -6.24 -14.24 -0.50
CA ASP A 137 -7.11 -13.16 -1.00
C ASP A 137 -6.38 -12.21 -1.95
N TYR A 138 -5.05 -12.22 -1.94
CA TYR A 138 -4.24 -11.31 -2.76
C TYR A 138 -4.41 -11.63 -4.24
N GLU A 139 -4.80 -10.63 -5.01
CA GLU A 139 -4.89 -10.68 -6.46
C GLU A 139 -4.03 -9.58 -7.07
N GLY A 140 -2.97 -9.96 -7.78
CA GLY A 140 -2.08 -9.03 -8.48
C GLY A 140 -2.67 -8.55 -9.80
N GLY A 141 -2.40 -7.29 -10.16
CA GLY A 141 -2.91 -6.67 -11.40
C GLY A 141 -2.13 -7.10 -12.63
N ASP A 142 -2.84 -7.40 -13.72
CA ASP A 142 -2.26 -7.55 -15.05
C ASP A 142 -2.17 -6.16 -15.71
N PRO A 143 -0.96 -5.70 -16.10
CA PRO A 143 -0.76 -4.35 -16.61
C PRO A 143 -1.52 -4.07 -17.91
N ASP A 144 -1.64 -5.03 -18.82
CA ASP A 144 -2.32 -4.83 -20.09
C ASP A 144 -3.83 -4.78 -19.93
N VAL A 145 -4.38 -5.66 -19.09
CA VAL A 145 -5.82 -5.69 -18.77
C VAL A 145 -6.24 -4.41 -18.06
N LEU A 146 -5.48 -3.99 -17.05
CA LEU A 146 -5.80 -2.78 -16.29
C LEU A 146 -5.60 -1.50 -17.11
N ALA A 147 -4.52 -1.41 -17.91
CA ALA A 147 -4.30 -0.25 -18.77
C ALA A 147 -5.39 -0.10 -19.85
N ALA A 148 -5.91 -1.21 -20.37
CA ALA A 148 -7.01 -1.18 -21.33
C ALA A 148 -8.32 -0.70 -20.68
N ARG A 149 -8.59 -1.11 -19.43
CA ARG A 149 -9.80 -0.71 -18.71
C ARG A 149 -9.74 0.71 -18.15
N TYR A 150 -8.56 1.16 -17.75
CA TYR A 150 -8.32 2.49 -17.15
C TYR A 150 -7.28 3.26 -17.98
N PRO A 151 -7.60 3.63 -19.23
CA PRO A 151 -6.61 4.13 -20.17
C PRO A 151 -5.96 5.47 -19.76
N GLN A 152 -6.64 6.28 -18.96
CA GLN A 152 -6.09 7.55 -18.47
C GLN A 152 -4.92 7.34 -17.50
N GLN A 153 -4.85 6.18 -16.85
CA GLN A 153 -3.80 5.80 -15.90
C GLN A 153 -2.82 4.75 -16.47
N ALA A 154 -2.86 4.49 -17.76
CA ALA A 154 -2.11 3.39 -18.39
C ALA A 154 -0.60 3.43 -18.08
N GLU A 155 0.01 4.62 -18.08
CA GLU A 155 1.44 4.76 -17.80
C GLU A 155 1.75 4.40 -16.33
N LEU A 156 1.00 4.94 -15.37
CA LEU A 156 1.19 4.67 -13.95
C LEU A 156 0.86 3.20 -13.61
N ILE A 157 -0.17 2.64 -14.23
CA ILE A 157 -0.52 1.22 -14.09
C ILE A 157 0.68 0.34 -14.45
N ARG A 158 1.33 0.60 -15.60
CA ARG A 158 2.50 -0.19 -16.02
C ARG A 158 3.68 -0.04 -15.08
N ARG A 159 3.84 1.12 -14.47
CA ARG A 159 4.89 1.35 -13.46
C ARG A 159 4.60 0.65 -12.13
N LEU A 160 3.34 0.42 -11.80
CA LEU A 160 2.91 -0.19 -10.55
C LEU A 160 2.51 -1.66 -10.68
N CYS A 161 2.80 -2.31 -11.79
CA CYS A 161 2.64 -3.75 -11.94
C CYS A 161 3.99 -4.44 -12.00
N ARG A 162 4.04 -5.64 -11.45
CA ARG A 162 5.17 -6.56 -11.60
C ARG A 162 4.88 -7.54 -12.72
N VAL A 163 5.83 -7.67 -13.61
CA VAL A 163 5.73 -8.59 -14.77
C VAL A 163 6.27 -9.95 -14.37
#